data_342a21806831a524fa794125ccbbab8b
#
_entry.id   342a21806831a524fa794125ccbbab8b
#
_cell.length_a   1.000
_cell.length_b   1.000
_cell.length_c   1.000
_cell.angle_alpha   90.00
_cell.angle_beta   90.00
_cell.angle_gamma   90.00
#
_symmetry.space_group_name_H-M   'P 1'
#
loop_
_entity.id
_entity.type
_entity.pdbx_description
1 polymer ?
#
loop_
_entity_poly.entity_id
_entity_poly.type
_entity_poly.pdbx_seq_one_letter_code
_entity_poly.pdbx_strand_id
1 'polypeptide(L)'
;MTRAAPRLRWIRRCWPQKVRTRLTLLYAVLFFAAGSALLGLTYALVASSLPAQPAANPKAGQEQAKLLQQCDQERARAPTVPKPQLPACQQLKAFSAGASSGSQALRQRALNELLVFSLVGLGAMTVISAGLGWVVSGRVLRPVRVITETARRASEQHLGERLALTGPRDELKELADTFDSMLERLDQAFTAQRRFVANASHELRTPLTVMRTAIDVTLAKPHPTEQQLKDMAARVRRSIDRAEAMIGALLTLAAADQGHDSSEFIDLATSAEDAIDAAAAGIERLGLRVDTELEPAETTGDQLLLEQMIGNLVDNAVLHNEPGGWVRLRTGACDAGVYFQVANSGPVIPDDVVPTLFEPFRRLEGRTGRSDGVGLGLSIAQSVATVHGAAVSARGQPDGGLDISVVIPRS
;
A
#
# COMPACT_ATOMS: atom_id res chain seq x y z
N MET A 1 -6.36 -46.58 -8.41
CA MET A 1 -5.48 -46.78 -7.24
C MET A 1 -4.04 -46.60 -7.69
N THR A 2 -3.51 -45.39 -7.59
CA THR A 2 -2.09 -45.06 -7.90
C THR A 2 -1.51 -44.36 -6.70
N ARG A 3 -0.63 -45.02 -5.99
CA ARG A 3 0.08 -44.53 -4.79
C ARG A 3 1.11 -43.49 -5.24
N ALA A 4 0.90 -42.21 -4.87
CA ALA A 4 1.87 -41.13 -5.04
C ALA A 4 2.97 -41.24 -3.98
N ALA A 5 4.21 -41.10 -4.44
CA ALA A 5 5.45 -41.34 -3.69
C ALA A 5 5.67 -40.31 -2.53
N PRO A 6 6.16 -40.73 -1.37
CA PRO A 6 6.34 -39.90 -0.17
C PRO A 6 7.69 -39.16 -0.11
N ARG A 7 8.38 -38.90 -1.24
CA ARG A 7 9.79 -38.41 -1.21
C ARG A 7 9.99 -36.88 -1.15
N LEU A 8 8.95 -36.05 -1.25
CA LEU A 8 9.10 -34.58 -1.28
C LEU A 8 8.78 -33.82 0.03
N ARG A 9 8.26 -34.52 1.04
CA ARG A 9 7.91 -33.88 2.34
C ARG A 9 9.08 -33.60 3.26
N TRP A 10 10.22 -34.31 3.11
CA TRP A 10 11.41 -34.16 3.96
C TRP A 10 12.21 -32.89 3.64
N ILE A 11 12.26 -32.47 2.38
CA ILE A 11 13.04 -31.29 1.95
C ILE A 11 12.42 -30.00 2.48
N ARG A 12 11.10 -29.95 2.72
CA ARG A 12 10.41 -28.77 3.26
C ARG A 12 10.68 -28.51 4.75
N ARG A 13 11.10 -29.50 5.50
CA ARG A 13 11.27 -29.38 6.98
C ARG A 13 12.64 -28.89 7.42
N CYS A 14 13.65 -28.97 6.54
CA CYS A 14 15.02 -28.54 6.82
C CYS A 14 15.40 -27.17 6.23
N TRP A 15 14.48 -26.52 5.49
CA TRP A 15 14.84 -25.24 4.89
C TRP A 15 14.68 -24.11 5.90
N PRO A 16 15.73 -23.29 6.10
CA PRO A 16 15.71 -22.22 7.08
C PRO A 16 14.56 -21.24 6.79
N GLN A 17 13.74 -20.94 7.80
CA GLN A 17 12.54 -20.11 7.65
C GLN A 17 12.86 -18.62 7.37
N LYS A 18 14.08 -18.18 7.68
CA LYS A 18 14.50 -16.78 7.49
C LYS A 18 15.05 -16.57 6.07
N VAL A 19 14.53 -15.58 5.37
CA VAL A 19 14.97 -15.20 4.00
C VAL A 19 16.49 -14.98 3.95
N ARG A 20 17.06 -14.35 4.98
CA ARG A 20 18.51 -14.12 5.13
C ARG A 20 19.32 -15.41 5.04
N THR A 21 18.90 -16.46 5.76
CA THR A 21 19.62 -17.75 5.76
C THR A 21 19.45 -18.49 4.45
N ARG A 22 18.27 -18.39 3.80
CA ARG A 22 18.06 -18.98 2.47
C ARG A 22 18.94 -18.34 1.40
N LEU A 23 19.01 -17.01 1.39
CA LEU A 23 19.82 -16.26 0.43
C LEU A 23 21.32 -16.58 0.61
N THR A 24 21.81 -16.57 1.86
CA THR A 24 23.19 -16.90 2.18
C THR A 24 23.54 -18.33 1.75
N LEU A 25 22.64 -19.29 2.02
CA LEU A 25 22.85 -20.69 1.65
C LEU A 25 22.82 -20.88 0.14
N LEU A 26 21.93 -20.20 -0.56
CA LEU A 26 21.84 -20.24 -2.03
C LEU A 26 23.13 -19.72 -2.67
N TYR A 27 23.63 -18.56 -2.22
CA TYR A 27 24.90 -18.03 -2.74
C TYR A 27 26.09 -18.91 -2.40
N ALA A 28 26.17 -19.49 -1.20
CA ALA A 28 27.23 -20.41 -0.82
C ALA A 28 27.21 -21.68 -1.69
N VAL A 29 26.04 -22.27 -1.92
CA VAL A 29 25.88 -23.47 -2.78
C VAL A 29 26.23 -23.14 -4.24
N LEU A 30 25.72 -22.02 -4.77
CA LEU A 30 26.01 -21.60 -6.13
C LEU A 30 27.50 -21.38 -6.34
N PHE A 31 28.16 -20.69 -5.40
CA PHE A 31 29.58 -20.42 -5.46
C PHE A 31 30.40 -21.71 -5.37
N PHE A 32 30.03 -22.62 -4.46
CA PHE A 32 30.68 -23.93 -4.33
C PHE A 32 30.53 -24.79 -5.58
N ALA A 33 29.32 -24.82 -6.17
CA ALA A 33 29.08 -25.58 -7.39
C ALA A 33 29.84 -25.02 -8.60
N ALA A 34 29.82 -23.68 -8.81
CA ALA A 34 30.58 -23.05 -9.87
C ALA A 34 32.11 -23.22 -9.67
N GLY A 35 32.58 -23.04 -8.44
CA GLY A 35 34.00 -23.26 -8.11
C GLY A 35 34.43 -24.71 -8.30
N SER A 36 33.61 -25.68 -7.90
CA SER A 36 33.90 -27.12 -8.11
C SER A 36 33.93 -27.48 -9.60
N ALA A 37 33.04 -26.94 -10.40
CA ALA A 37 33.03 -27.13 -11.85
C ALA A 37 34.29 -26.56 -12.52
N LEU A 38 34.68 -25.33 -12.12
CA LEU A 38 35.90 -24.68 -12.62
C LEU A 38 37.15 -25.48 -12.23
N LEU A 39 37.19 -25.96 -10.98
CA LEU A 39 38.29 -26.77 -10.46
C LEU A 39 38.38 -28.11 -11.20
N GLY A 40 37.25 -28.77 -11.46
CA GLY A 40 37.23 -29.99 -12.25
C GLY A 40 37.71 -29.79 -13.69
N LEU A 41 37.30 -28.68 -14.32
CA LEU A 41 37.78 -28.31 -15.66
C LEU A 41 39.29 -28.03 -15.69
N THR A 42 39.80 -27.22 -14.76
CA THR A 42 41.23 -26.89 -14.66
C THR A 42 42.07 -28.13 -14.37
N TYR A 43 41.61 -28.99 -13.47
CA TYR A 43 42.28 -30.27 -13.18
C TYR A 43 42.32 -31.17 -14.44
N ALA A 44 41.21 -31.31 -15.16
CA ALA A 44 41.16 -32.11 -16.39
C ALA A 44 42.08 -31.55 -17.49
N LEU A 45 42.12 -30.22 -17.68
CA LEU A 45 43.03 -29.56 -18.63
C LEU A 45 44.49 -29.75 -18.24
N VAL A 46 44.89 -29.56 -16.98
CA VAL A 46 46.24 -29.76 -16.53
C VAL A 46 46.63 -31.25 -16.63
N ALA A 47 45.72 -32.16 -16.24
CA ALA A 47 46.00 -33.59 -16.36
C ALA A 47 46.17 -34.05 -17.82
N SER A 48 45.49 -33.44 -18.77
CA SER A 48 45.63 -33.72 -20.19
C SER A 48 46.84 -33.06 -20.83
N SER A 49 47.27 -31.89 -20.35
CA SER A 49 48.44 -31.16 -20.87
C SER A 49 49.76 -31.66 -20.38
N LEU A 50 49.81 -32.38 -19.24
CA LEU A 50 51.01 -32.99 -18.72
C LEU A 50 51.32 -34.30 -19.49
N PRO A 51 52.36 -34.36 -20.32
CA PRO A 51 52.67 -35.55 -21.08
C PRO A 51 52.95 -36.74 -20.17
N ALA A 52 52.42 -37.92 -20.49
CA ALA A 52 52.61 -39.16 -19.74
C ALA A 52 54.03 -39.67 -19.79
N GLN A 53 54.80 -39.19 -20.74
CA GLN A 53 56.25 -39.44 -20.87
C GLN A 53 56.93 -38.11 -21.21
N PRO A 54 58.14 -37.82 -20.67
CA PRO A 54 58.96 -36.73 -21.20
C PRO A 54 59.11 -36.99 -22.69
N ALA A 55 58.90 -35.95 -23.52
CA ALA A 55 59.13 -36.03 -24.94
C ALA A 55 60.61 -36.42 -25.15
N ALA A 56 60.84 -37.69 -25.08
CA ALA A 56 62.12 -38.19 -25.52
C ALA A 56 62.27 -37.72 -26.95
N ASN A 57 63.35 -37.03 -27.25
CA ASN A 57 63.75 -36.73 -28.61
C ASN A 57 63.46 -37.98 -29.43
N PRO A 58 62.58 -37.94 -30.47
CA PRO A 58 62.12 -39.17 -31.13
C PRO A 58 63.29 -39.99 -31.68
N LYS A 59 64.41 -39.34 -31.95
CA LYS A 59 65.69 -39.98 -32.31
C LYS A 59 66.35 -40.71 -31.11
N ALA A 60 66.38 -40.11 -29.95
CA ALA A 60 66.94 -40.75 -28.72
C ALA A 60 66.00 -41.88 -28.25
N GLY A 61 64.67 -41.79 -28.35
CA GLY A 61 63.73 -42.87 -28.06
C GLY A 61 63.88 -44.07 -28.99
N GLN A 62 64.09 -43.83 -30.31
CA GLN A 62 64.41 -44.88 -31.30
C GLN A 62 65.74 -45.55 -31.07
N GLU A 63 66.79 -44.76 -30.74
CA GLU A 63 68.08 -45.30 -30.39
C GLU A 63 68.03 -46.19 -29.10
N GLN A 64 67.31 -45.68 -28.08
CA GLN A 64 67.13 -46.42 -26.85
C GLN A 64 66.29 -47.70 -27.05
N ALA A 65 65.27 -47.69 -27.91
CA ALA A 65 64.52 -48.88 -28.29
C ALA A 65 65.35 -49.86 -29.07
N LYS A 66 66.18 -49.39 -29.98
CA LYS A 66 67.20 -50.28 -30.71
C LYS A 66 68.22 -50.90 -29.81
N LEU A 67 68.77 -50.15 -28.86
CA LEU A 67 69.70 -50.65 -27.86
C LEU A 67 69.06 -51.69 -26.95
N LEU A 68 67.80 -51.49 -26.53
CA LEU A 68 67.07 -52.49 -25.75
C LEU A 68 66.73 -53.72 -26.55
N GLN A 69 66.39 -53.63 -27.85
CA GLN A 69 66.20 -54.76 -28.74
C GLN A 69 67.53 -55.53 -28.97
N GLN A 70 68.65 -54.83 -29.15
CA GLN A 70 69.91 -55.40 -29.27
C GLN A 70 70.29 -56.19 -28.00
N CYS A 71 70.09 -55.62 -26.83
CA CYS A 71 70.30 -56.32 -25.55
C CYS A 71 69.43 -57.58 -25.40
N ASP A 72 68.16 -57.56 -25.84
CA ASP A 72 67.30 -58.75 -25.80
C ASP A 72 67.71 -59.80 -26.82
N GLN A 73 68.21 -59.40 -28.02
CA GLN A 73 68.70 -60.30 -29.05
C GLN A 73 70.00 -60.95 -28.64
N GLU A 74 70.94 -60.19 -28.04
CA GLU A 74 72.18 -60.74 -27.49
C GLU A 74 71.94 -61.75 -26.33
N ARG A 75 70.91 -61.47 -25.51
CA ARG A 75 70.46 -62.40 -24.46
C ARG A 75 69.86 -63.68 -25.02
N ALA A 76 69.18 -63.60 -26.14
CA ALA A 76 68.59 -64.79 -26.82
C ALA A 76 69.64 -65.62 -27.52
N ARG A 77 70.76 -65.04 -27.96
CA ARG A 77 71.90 -65.74 -28.67
C ARG A 77 72.89 -66.40 -27.76
N ALA A 78 73.00 -66.01 -26.50
CA ALA A 78 73.98 -66.57 -25.56
C ALA A 78 73.29 -67.00 -24.24
N PRO A 79 72.56 -68.11 -24.20
CA PRO A 79 71.81 -68.58 -23.03
C PRO A 79 72.74 -69.16 -21.93
N THR A 80 74.00 -69.41 -22.20
CA THR A 80 75.01 -70.07 -21.29
C THR A 80 75.98 -69.13 -20.69
N VAL A 81 75.94 -67.79 -20.98
CA VAL A 81 76.94 -66.83 -20.40
C VAL A 81 76.54 -66.47 -18.97
N PRO A 82 77.46 -66.59 -17.97
CA PRO A 82 77.20 -66.26 -16.57
C PRO A 82 76.77 -64.77 -16.43
N LYS A 83 75.72 -64.49 -15.59
CA LYS A 83 75.08 -63.19 -15.32
C LYS A 83 75.97 -61.93 -15.09
N PRO A 84 77.26 -61.97 -14.75
CA PRO A 84 78.04 -60.78 -14.49
C PRO A 84 78.58 -60.04 -15.71
N GLN A 85 78.37 -60.48 -16.94
CA GLN A 85 79.03 -59.90 -18.14
C GLN A 85 78.18 -58.94 -18.97
N LEU A 86 77.01 -58.57 -18.51
CA LEU A 86 76.16 -57.55 -19.20
C LEU A 86 75.70 -56.39 -18.29
N PRO A 87 76.66 -55.70 -17.63
CA PRO A 87 76.24 -54.59 -16.72
C PRO A 87 75.55 -53.42 -17.43
N ALA A 88 75.89 -53.18 -18.69
CA ALA A 88 75.34 -52.06 -19.45
C ALA A 88 73.85 -52.22 -19.78
N CYS A 89 73.39 -53.43 -20.14
CA CYS A 89 71.98 -53.67 -20.40
C CYS A 89 71.08 -53.61 -19.16
N GLN A 90 71.61 -54.09 -18.02
CA GLN A 90 70.87 -53.97 -16.73
C GLN A 90 70.84 -52.54 -16.25
N GLN A 91 71.93 -51.77 -16.41
CA GLN A 91 71.93 -50.33 -16.09
C GLN A 91 70.94 -49.53 -17.01
N LEU A 92 70.88 -49.85 -18.29
CA LEU A 92 69.98 -49.18 -19.23
C LEU A 92 68.53 -49.47 -18.90
N LYS A 93 68.14 -50.72 -18.57
CA LYS A 93 66.82 -51.12 -18.10
C LYS A 93 66.47 -50.45 -16.77
N ALA A 94 67.35 -50.42 -15.84
CA ALA A 94 67.21 -49.78 -14.52
C ALA A 94 67.03 -48.26 -14.69
N PHE A 95 67.86 -47.64 -15.56
CA PHE A 95 67.73 -46.20 -15.86
C PHE A 95 66.37 -45.81 -16.56
N SER A 96 65.95 -46.60 -17.54
CA SER A 96 64.70 -46.39 -18.23
C SER A 96 63.46 -46.56 -17.32
N ALA A 97 63.57 -47.64 -16.45
CA ALA A 97 62.49 -47.87 -15.46
C ALA A 97 62.46 -46.77 -14.37
N GLY A 98 63.66 -46.30 -13.94
CA GLY A 98 63.80 -45.22 -12.96
C GLY A 98 63.32 -43.86 -13.50
N ALA A 99 63.62 -43.56 -14.77
CA ALA A 99 63.19 -42.32 -15.42
C ALA A 99 61.69 -42.29 -15.58
N SER A 100 61.05 -43.42 -15.96
CA SER A 100 59.58 -43.49 -16.14
C SER A 100 58.85 -43.45 -14.77
N SER A 101 59.37 -44.13 -13.76
CA SER A 101 58.79 -44.10 -12.41
C SER A 101 58.97 -42.72 -11.73
N GLY A 102 60.14 -42.07 -11.95
CA GLY A 102 60.36 -40.70 -11.43
C GLY A 102 59.44 -39.63 -12.04
N SER A 103 59.23 -39.70 -13.35
CA SER A 103 58.33 -38.77 -14.02
C SER A 103 56.85 -38.94 -13.63
N GLN A 104 56.41 -40.19 -13.40
CA GLN A 104 55.06 -40.47 -12.90
C GLN A 104 54.89 -40.01 -11.44
N ALA A 105 55.87 -40.20 -10.57
CA ALA A 105 55.85 -39.74 -9.21
C ALA A 105 55.79 -38.20 -9.10
N LEU A 106 56.58 -37.49 -9.92
CA LEU A 106 56.57 -36.01 -9.99
C LEU A 106 55.19 -35.48 -10.49
N ARG A 107 54.62 -36.11 -11.54
CA ARG A 107 53.31 -35.80 -12.04
C ARG A 107 52.23 -35.96 -11.00
N GLN A 108 52.22 -37.09 -10.29
CA GLN A 108 51.26 -37.36 -9.21
C GLN A 108 51.37 -36.35 -8.06
N ARG A 109 52.62 -36.01 -7.66
CA ARG A 109 52.82 -34.99 -6.63
C ARG A 109 52.29 -33.62 -7.06
N ALA A 110 52.62 -33.17 -8.28
CA ALA A 110 52.14 -31.89 -8.81
C ALA A 110 50.60 -31.82 -8.89
N LEU A 111 49.95 -32.90 -9.37
CA LEU A 111 48.47 -32.97 -9.42
C LEU A 111 47.86 -33.00 -8.02
N ASN A 112 48.44 -33.72 -7.06
CA ASN A 112 47.98 -33.74 -5.69
C ASN A 112 48.12 -32.38 -4.98
N GLU A 113 49.27 -31.71 -5.13
CA GLU A 113 49.48 -30.37 -4.58
C GLU A 113 48.48 -29.37 -5.18
N LEU A 114 48.32 -29.40 -6.49
CA LEU A 114 47.32 -28.55 -7.19
C LEU A 114 45.90 -28.81 -6.64
N LEU A 115 45.53 -30.08 -6.46
CA LEU A 115 44.20 -30.44 -5.94
C LEU A 115 44.03 -29.98 -4.49
N VAL A 116 45.02 -30.18 -3.62
CA VAL A 116 44.99 -29.75 -2.21
C VAL A 116 44.89 -28.23 -2.10
N PHE A 117 45.75 -27.47 -2.80
CA PHE A 117 45.73 -26.01 -2.75
C PHE A 117 44.43 -25.45 -3.33
N SER A 118 43.91 -26.07 -4.39
CA SER A 118 42.65 -25.66 -4.99
C SER A 118 41.42 -25.94 -4.10
N LEU A 119 41.41 -27.08 -3.40
CA LEU A 119 40.36 -27.41 -2.42
C LEU A 119 40.39 -26.47 -1.21
N VAL A 120 41.59 -26.15 -0.70
CA VAL A 120 41.75 -25.18 0.39
C VAL A 120 41.26 -23.79 -0.05
N GLY A 121 41.66 -23.35 -1.25
CA GLY A 121 41.22 -22.10 -1.83
C GLY A 121 39.69 -22.05 -2.03
N LEU A 122 39.08 -23.11 -2.56
CA LEU A 122 37.64 -23.23 -2.73
C LEU A 122 36.93 -23.17 -1.37
N GLY A 123 37.43 -23.87 -0.36
CA GLY A 123 36.89 -23.83 1.00
C GLY A 123 36.92 -22.42 1.61
N ALA A 124 38.10 -21.77 1.54
CA ALA A 124 38.27 -20.41 2.05
C ALA A 124 37.33 -19.41 1.35
N MET A 125 37.26 -19.45 0.03
CA MET A 125 36.39 -18.58 -0.74
C MET A 125 34.90 -18.84 -0.49
N THR A 126 34.52 -20.09 -0.25
CA THR A 126 33.13 -20.44 0.12
C THR A 126 32.75 -19.82 1.48
N VAL A 127 33.64 -19.88 2.46
CA VAL A 127 33.41 -19.25 3.78
C VAL A 127 33.35 -17.76 3.68
N ILE A 128 34.23 -17.11 2.92
CA ILE A 128 34.21 -15.66 2.69
C ILE A 128 32.90 -15.24 2.00
N SER A 129 32.51 -15.97 0.94
CA SER A 129 31.27 -15.70 0.20
C SER A 129 30.04 -15.86 1.10
N ALA A 130 29.98 -16.87 1.95
CA ALA A 130 28.91 -17.05 2.92
C ALA A 130 28.85 -15.89 3.95
N GLY A 131 30.01 -15.46 4.46
CA GLY A 131 30.12 -14.33 5.38
C GLY A 131 29.65 -13.02 4.76
N LEU A 132 30.13 -12.69 3.56
CA LEU A 132 29.68 -11.50 2.82
C LEU A 132 28.20 -11.56 2.51
N GLY A 133 27.68 -12.69 2.02
CA GLY A 133 26.27 -12.89 1.75
C GLY A 133 25.41 -12.70 3.00
N TRP A 134 25.88 -13.12 4.17
CA TRP A 134 25.21 -12.92 5.44
C TRP A 134 25.12 -11.44 5.84
N VAL A 135 26.19 -10.68 5.69
CA VAL A 135 26.25 -9.24 6.01
C VAL A 135 25.36 -8.44 5.04
N VAL A 136 25.54 -8.65 3.73
CA VAL A 136 24.78 -7.95 2.68
C VAL A 136 23.27 -8.22 2.80
N SER A 137 22.88 -9.51 2.91
CA SER A 137 21.49 -9.88 3.08
C SER A 137 20.87 -9.27 4.36
N GLY A 138 21.65 -9.18 5.44
CA GLY A 138 21.22 -8.55 6.69
C GLY A 138 20.96 -7.06 6.56
N ARG A 139 21.81 -6.36 5.80
CA ARG A 139 21.69 -4.91 5.58
C ARG A 139 20.58 -4.56 4.60
N VAL A 140 20.45 -5.30 3.50
CA VAL A 140 19.42 -5.08 2.48
C VAL A 140 18.02 -5.39 2.99
N LEU A 141 17.85 -6.41 3.84
CA LEU A 141 16.55 -6.80 4.39
C LEU A 141 16.16 -6.07 5.68
N ARG A 142 17.01 -5.19 6.22
CA ARG A 142 16.70 -4.42 7.43
C ARG A 142 15.47 -3.49 7.23
N PRO A 143 15.37 -2.70 6.15
CA PRO A 143 14.20 -1.85 5.90
C PRO A 143 12.88 -2.63 5.88
N VAL A 144 12.86 -3.78 5.22
CA VAL A 144 11.66 -4.63 5.14
C VAL A 144 11.18 -5.08 6.53
N ARG A 145 12.11 -5.34 7.45
CA ARG A 145 11.74 -5.67 8.84
C ARG A 145 11.14 -4.48 9.57
N VAL A 146 11.72 -3.29 9.40
CA VAL A 146 11.19 -2.05 9.99
C VAL A 146 9.77 -1.81 9.50
N ILE A 147 9.54 -1.89 8.17
CA ILE A 147 8.20 -1.75 7.58
C ILE A 147 7.22 -2.76 8.20
N THR A 148 7.64 -4.04 8.30
CA THR A 148 6.78 -5.09 8.85
C THR A 148 6.46 -4.88 10.33
N GLU A 149 7.43 -4.40 11.11
CA GLU A 149 7.25 -4.12 12.54
C GLU A 149 6.35 -2.90 12.77
N THR A 150 6.53 -1.83 11.99
CA THR A 150 5.65 -0.65 12.05
C THR A 150 4.24 -1.00 11.58
N ALA A 151 4.09 -1.77 10.50
CA ALA A 151 2.79 -2.25 10.04
C ALA A 151 2.05 -3.09 11.11
N ARG A 152 2.77 -3.92 11.87
CA ARG A 152 2.19 -4.70 12.97
C ARG A 152 1.82 -3.87 14.19
N ARG A 153 2.51 -2.76 14.43
CA ARG A 153 2.21 -1.81 15.51
C ARG A 153 1.19 -0.78 15.10
N ALA A 154 0.98 -0.58 13.77
CA ALA A 154 -0.04 0.32 13.27
C ALA A 154 -1.41 -0.13 13.80
N SER A 155 -1.95 0.65 14.71
CA SER A 155 -3.29 0.53 15.29
C SER A 155 -3.84 1.94 15.41
N GLU A 156 -5.11 2.08 15.72
CA GLU A 156 -5.75 3.39 15.87
C GLU A 156 -5.00 4.37 16.79
N GLN A 157 -4.19 3.86 17.73
CA GLN A 157 -3.45 4.67 18.70
C GLN A 157 -2.02 5.02 18.23
N HIS A 158 -1.49 4.34 17.21
CA HIS A 158 -0.10 4.45 16.76
C HIS A 158 0.04 4.76 15.26
N LEU A 159 -0.99 5.30 14.63
CA LEU A 159 -0.95 5.68 13.19
C LEU A 159 -0.03 6.89 12.91
N GLY A 160 0.31 7.67 13.93
CA GLY A 160 1.23 8.82 13.81
C GLY A 160 2.71 8.45 13.61
N GLU A 161 3.11 7.17 13.87
CA GLU A 161 4.48 6.72 13.61
C GLU A 161 4.75 6.66 12.11
N ARG A 162 5.87 7.25 11.67
CA ARG A 162 6.33 7.21 10.26
C ARG A 162 7.58 6.37 10.17
N LEU A 163 7.75 5.67 9.05
CA LEU A 163 8.95 4.91 8.76
C LEU A 163 10.14 5.85 8.55
N ALA A 164 9.91 6.98 7.89
CA ALA A 164 10.88 8.04 7.60
C ALA A 164 12.25 7.47 7.17
N LEU A 165 12.24 6.46 6.30
CA LEU A 165 13.43 5.76 5.85
C LEU A 165 14.37 6.74 5.17
N THR A 166 15.60 6.86 5.70
CA THR A 166 16.69 7.63 5.10
C THR A 166 17.58 6.71 4.28
N GLY A 167 17.89 7.10 3.04
CA GLY A 167 18.74 6.30 2.14
C GLY A 167 18.62 6.71 0.69
N PRO A 168 19.27 5.97 -0.22
CA PRO A 168 19.13 6.19 -1.65
C PRO A 168 17.67 5.98 -2.09
N ARG A 169 17.29 6.65 -3.19
CA ARG A 169 15.98 6.47 -3.82
C ARG A 169 15.96 5.16 -4.61
N ASP A 170 15.71 4.07 -3.91
CA ASP A 170 15.52 2.74 -4.47
C ASP A 170 14.06 2.28 -4.26
N GLU A 171 13.73 1.09 -4.72
CA GLU A 171 12.40 0.49 -4.64
C GLU A 171 11.94 0.32 -3.17
N LEU A 172 12.88 0.18 -2.23
CA LEU A 172 12.57 0.07 -0.80
C LEU A 172 12.19 1.43 -0.20
N LYS A 173 12.82 2.51 -0.68
CA LYS A 173 12.46 3.87 -0.28
C LYS A 173 11.10 4.25 -0.85
N GLU A 174 10.80 3.92 -2.10
CA GLU A 174 9.50 4.15 -2.73
C GLU A 174 8.37 3.41 -1.98
N LEU A 175 8.63 2.14 -1.63
CA LEU A 175 7.69 1.35 -0.81
C LEU A 175 7.45 2.00 0.56
N ALA A 176 8.49 2.49 1.22
CA ALA A 176 8.37 3.14 2.52
C ALA A 176 7.59 4.46 2.43
N ASP A 177 7.83 5.27 1.40
CA ASP A 177 7.14 6.54 1.20
C ASP A 177 5.64 6.31 0.87
N THR A 178 5.34 5.28 0.08
CA THR A 178 3.96 4.86 -0.21
C THR A 178 3.24 4.40 1.07
N PHE A 179 3.95 3.65 1.92
CA PHE A 179 3.40 3.18 3.19
C PHE A 179 3.17 4.35 4.17
N ASP A 180 4.10 5.29 4.26
CA ASP A 180 3.95 6.50 5.08
C ASP A 180 2.76 7.36 4.60
N SER A 181 2.57 7.50 3.29
CA SER A 181 1.41 8.18 2.70
C SER A 181 0.09 7.48 3.05
N MET A 182 0.06 6.14 3.03
CA MET A 182 -1.12 5.36 3.43
C MET A 182 -1.43 5.53 4.93
N LEU A 183 -0.40 5.50 5.80
CA LEU A 183 -0.57 5.74 7.24
C LEU A 183 -1.10 7.15 7.51
N GLU A 184 -0.62 8.15 6.77
CA GLU A 184 -1.10 9.52 6.89
C GLU A 184 -2.58 9.65 6.54
N ARG A 185 -3.01 9.05 5.44
CA ARG A 185 -4.44 9.03 5.06
C ARG A 185 -5.30 8.33 6.10
N LEU A 186 -4.83 7.23 6.66
CA LEU A 186 -5.54 6.51 7.74
C LEU A 186 -5.63 7.35 9.01
N ASP A 187 -4.54 8.00 9.43
CA ASP A 187 -4.51 8.87 10.61
C ASP A 187 -5.47 10.05 10.46
N GLN A 188 -5.50 10.68 9.28
CA GLN A 188 -6.46 11.74 8.96
C GLN A 188 -7.91 11.24 9.02
N ALA A 189 -8.20 10.06 8.44
CA ALA A 189 -9.54 9.47 8.47
C ALA A 189 -10.00 9.14 9.90
N PHE A 190 -9.17 8.50 10.70
CA PHE A 190 -9.49 8.20 12.11
C PHE A 190 -9.63 9.47 12.97
N THR A 191 -8.82 10.49 12.71
CA THR A 191 -8.93 11.76 13.41
C THR A 191 -10.24 12.47 13.06
N ALA A 192 -10.63 12.47 11.77
CA ALA A 192 -11.91 13.00 11.33
C ALA A 192 -13.07 12.23 11.96
N GLN A 193 -13.00 10.89 11.98
CA GLN A 193 -14.02 10.04 12.59
C GLN A 193 -14.18 10.30 14.10
N ARG A 194 -13.06 10.42 14.84
CA ARG A 194 -13.13 10.75 16.29
C ARG A 194 -13.75 12.11 16.53
N ARG A 195 -13.39 13.12 15.74
CA ARG A 195 -14.00 14.47 15.83
C ARG A 195 -15.48 14.40 15.51
N PHE A 196 -15.88 13.65 14.49
CA PHE A 196 -17.27 13.45 14.12
C PHE A 196 -18.08 12.85 15.28
N VAL A 197 -17.63 11.74 15.88
CA VAL A 197 -18.31 11.09 17.02
C VAL A 197 -18.36 12.01 18.24
N ALA A 198 -17.30 12.73 18.55
CA ALA A 198 -17.27 13.68 19.65
C ALA A 198 -18.29 14.83 19.43
N ASN A 199 -18.28 15.43 18.24
CA ASN A 199 -19.20 16.51 17.89
C ASN A 199 -20.66 16.04 17.87
N ALA A 200 -20.96 14.88 17.27
CA ALA A 200 -22.31 14.29 17.29
C ALA A 200 -22.80 14.07 18.73
N SER A 201 -21.95 13.57 19.62
CA SER A 201 -22.28 13.37 21.02
C SER A 201 -22.57 14.69 21.75
N HIS A 202 -21.81 15.75 21.46
CA HIS A 202 -22.04 17.07 22.04
C HIS A 202 -23.33 17.70 21.51
N GLU A 203 -23.56 17.65 20.21
CA GLU A 203 -24.75 18.24 19.59
C GLU A 203 -26.05 17.50 19.98
N LEU A 204 -26.01 16.18 20.20
CA LEU A 204 -27.14 15.40 20.71
C LEU A 204 -27.41 15.69 22.20
N ARG A 205 -26.38 15.96 23.00
CA ARG A 205 -26.55 16.27 24.42
C ARG A 205 -27.28 17.59 24.65
N THR A 206 -27.05 18.57 23.78
CA THR A 206 -27.62 19.93 23.90
C THR A 206 -29.16 19.92 23.89
N PRO A 207 -29.86 19.34 22.86
CA PRO A 207 -31.31 19.29 22.86
C PRO A 207 -31.89 18.50 24.06
N LEU A 208 -31.24 17.38 24.46
CA LEU A 208 -31.64 16.60 25.62
C LEU A 208 -31.55 17.43 26.91
N THR A 209 -30.49 18.23 27.07
CA THR A 209 -30.33 19.11 28.21
C THR A 209 -31.40 20.22 28.23
N VAL A 210 -31.71 20.80 27.06
CA VAL A 210 -32.74 21.81 26.91
C VAL A 210 -34.14 21.26 27.27
N MET A 211 -34.46 20.03 26.79
CA MET A 211 -35.70 19.34 27.15
C MET A 211 -35.81 19.12 28.66
N ARG A 212 -34.78 18.54 29.25
CA ARG A 212 -34.73 18.27 30.68
C ARG A 212 -34.88 19.55 31.50
N THR A 213 -34.11 20.59 31.16
CA THR A 213 -34.18 21.88 31.87
C THR A 213 -35.56 22.51 31.74
N ALA A 214 -36.21 22.50 30.55
CA ALA A 214 -37.52 23.03 30.35
C ALA A 214 -38.58 22.32 31.22
N ILE A 215 -38.49 21.00 31.36
CA ILE A 215 -39.35 20.20 32.21
C ILE A 215 -39.09 20.51 33.70
N ASP A 216 -37.79 20.40 34.14
CA ASP A 216 -37.41 20.57 35.55
C ASP A 216 -37.79 21.99 36.05
N VAL A 217 -37.52 23.03 35.27
CA VAL A 217 -37.88 24.44 35.62
C VAL A 217 -39.38 24.65 35.73
N THR A 218 -40.14 24.01 34.84
CA THR A 218 -41.60 24.20 34.84
C THR A 218 -42.25 23.43 36.00
N LEU A 219 -41.80 22.21 36.24
CA LEU A 219 -42.33 21.37 37.32
C LEU A 219 -41.88 21.79 38.75
N ALA A 220 -40.77 22.53 38.84
CA ALA A 220 -40.30 23.10 40.12
C ALA A 220 -41.22 24.25 40.61
N LYS A 221 -42.12 24.79 39.76
CA LYS A 221 -43.08 25.81 40.15
C LYS A 221 -44.25 25.19 40.89
N PRO A 222 -44.66 25.72 42.06
CA PRO A 222 -45.75 25.12 42.85
C PRO A 222 -47.11 25.05 42.12
N HIS A 223 -47.37 26.06 41.24
CA HIS A 223 -48.61 26.17 40.44
C HIS A 223 -48.26 26.68 39.04
N PRO A 224 -47.76 25.83 38.15
CA PRO A 224 -47.47 26.27 36.79
C PRO A 224 -48.78 26.68 36.04
N THR A 225 -48.78 27.81 35.37
CA THR A 225 -49.91 28.26 34.57
C THR A 225 -50.04 27.43 33.28
N GLU A 226 -51.26 27.35 32.72
CA GLU A 226 -51.48 26.64 31.46
C GLU A 226 -50.56 27.13 30.35
N GLN A 227 -50.33 28.46 30.30
CA GLN A 227 -49.41 29.04 29.32
C GLN A 227 -47.96 28.55 29.51
N GLN A 228 -47.48 28.47 30.76
CA GLN A 228 -46.15 27.95 31.06
C GLN A 228 -45.97 26.47 30.67
N LEU A 229 -47.04 25.65 30.83
CA LEU A 229 -47.06 24.26 30.38
C LEU A 229 -47.06 24.19 28.84
N LYS A 230 -47.82 25.04 28.14
CA LYS A 230 -47.83 25.12 26.70
C LYS A 230 -46.45 25.57 26.15
N ASP A 231 -45.79 26.55 26.78
CA ASP A 231 -44.48 27.03 26.40
C ASP A 231 -43.39 25.94 26.62
N MET A 232 -43.48 25.20 27.73
CA MET A 232 -42.63 24.05 27.99
C MET A 232 -42.82 22.98 26.91
N ALA A 233 -44.05 22.58 26.64
CA ALA A 233 -44.35 21.56 25.60
C ALA A 233 -43.84 21.99 24.22
N ALA A 234 -44.01 23.26 23.86
CA ALA A 234 -43.49 23.80 22.62
C ALA A 234 -41.98 23.82 22.52
N ARG A 235 -41.25 24.05 23.67
CA ARG A 235 -39.79 23.98 23.72
C ARG A 235 -39.31 22.52 23.62
N VAL A 236 -39.93 21.61 24.33
CA VAL A 236 -39.63 20.18 24.27
C VAL A 236 -39.81 19.65 22.85
N ARG A 237 -40.95 19.95 22.21
CA ARG A 237 -41.24 19.56 20.84
C ARG A 237 -40.16 20.05 19.86
N ARG A 238 -39.82 21.35 19.86
CA ARG A 238 -38.72 21.88 19.02
C ARG A 238 -37.40 21.19 19.25
N SER A 239 -37.12 20.79 20.51
CA SER A 239 -35.87 20.08 20.80
C SER A 239 -35.89 18.62 20.31
N ILE A 240 -37.07 17.98 20.28
CA ILE A 240 -37.27 16.65 19.68
C ILE A 240 -37.08 16.76 18.15
N ASP A 241 -37.81 17.69 17.51
CA ASP A 241 -37.72 17.89 16.06
C ASP A 241 -36.27 18.12 15.61
N ARG A 242 -35.48 18.89 16.40
CA ARG A 242 -34.06 19.11 16.16
C ARG A 242 -33.20 17.85 16.34
N ALA A 243 -33.47 17.02 17.35
CA ALA A 243 -32.75 15.79 17.58
C ALA A 243 -33.05 14.76 16.48
N GLU A 244 -34.31 14.66 16.04
CA GLU A 244 -34.70 13.77 14.94
C GLU A 244 -34.05 14.20 13.61
N ALA A 245 -34.04 15.48 13.27
CA ALA A 245 -33.34 16.00 12.09
C ALA A 245 -31.83 15.66 12.13
N MET A 246 -31.21 15.76 13.32
CA MET A 246 -29.80 15.39 13.50
C MET A 246 -29.55 13.90 13.30
N ILE A 247 -30.39 13.03 13.88
CA ILE A 247 -30.29 11.58 13.72
C ILE A 247 -30.46 11.21 12.24
N GLY A 248 -31.44 11.80 11.56
CA GLY A 248 -31.64 11.60 10.13
C GLY A 248 -30.39 11.98 9.31
N ALA A 249 -29.80 13.14 9.60
CA ALA A 249 -28.57 13.60 8.97
C ALA A 249 -27.39 12.65 9.18
N LEU A 250 -27.23 12.13 10.40
CA LEU A 250 -26.16 11.15 10.72
C LEU A 250 -26.37 9.81 10.01
N LEU A 251 -27.62 9.35 9.92
CA LEU A 251 -27.96 8.12 9.20
C LEU A 251 -27.71 8.25 7.70
N THR A 252 -28.00 9.41 7.11
CA THR A 252 -27.70 9.68 5.69
C THR A 252 -26.21 9.69 5.42
N LEU A 253 -25.41 10.32 6.28
CA LEU A 253 -23.96 10.26 6.16
C LEU A 253 -23.44 8.82 6.23
N ALA A 254 -23.98 8.01 7.15
CA ALA A 254 -23.58 6.61 7.27
C ALA A 254 -24.04 5.74 6.09
N ALA A 255 -25.21 6.02 5.51
CA ALA A 255 -25.73 5.34 4.33
C ALA A 255 -24.91 5.71 3.07
N ALA A 256 -24.56 6.98 2.91
CA ALA A 256 -23.71 7.45 1.83
C ALA A 256 -22.34 6.75 1.83
N ASP A 257 -21.73 6.52 3.01
CA ASP A 257 -20.43 5.82 3.11
C ASP A 257 -20.49 4.33 2.72
N GLN A 258 -21.67 3.69 2.76
CA GLN A 258 -21.82 2.24 2.47
C GLN A 258 -22.07 1.95 0.98
N GLY A 259 -22.36 2.94 0.15
CA GLY A 259 -22.71 2.79 -1.26
C GLY A 259 -24.02 2.00 -1.44
N HIS A 260 -25.04 2.59 -2.02
CA HIS A 260 -26.27 1.86 -2.32
C HIS A 260 -26.32 1.49 -3.80
N ASP A 261 -26.67 0.24 -4.08
CA ASP A 261 -26.85 -0.30 -5.44
C ASP A 261 -28.20 0.10 -6.10
N SER A 262 -29.01 0.96 -5.44
CA SER A 262 -30.29 1.40 -6.02
C SER A 262 -30.01 2.51 -7.04
N SER A 263 -30.24 2.22 -8.31
CA SER A 263 -30.13 3.18 -9.41
C SER A 263 -31.51 3.38 -10.01
N GLU A 264 -32.16 4.48 -9.63
CA GLU A 264 -33.46 4.88 -10.15
C GLU A 264 -33.32 6.12 -11.02
N PHE A 265 -34.28 6.32 -11.95
CA PHE A 265 -34.35 7.55 -12.73
C PHE A 265 -34.94 8.66 -11.89
N ILE A 266 -34.25 9.77 -11.81
CA ILE A 266 -34.67 10.96 -11.10
C ILE A 266 -34.48 12.22 -11.98
N ASP A 267 -35.44 13.13 -11.95
CA ASP A 267 -35.29 14.47 -12.51
C ASP A 267 -34.97 15.47 -11.39
N LEU A 268 -33.76 16.06 -11.43
CA LEU A 268 -33.32 17.04 -10.45
C LEU A 268 -34.20 18.32 -10.44
N ALA A 269 -34.87 18.62 -11.56
CA ALA A 269 -35.79 19.74 -11.64
C ALA A 269 -37.00 19.51 -10.72
N THR A 270 -37.63 18.34 -10.77
CA THR A 270 -38.73 17.96 -9.88
C THR A 270 -38.31 17.96 -8.41
N SER A 271 -37.17 17.39 -8.12
CA SER A 271 -36.62 17.38 -6.73
C SER A 271 -36.34 18.80 -6.22
N ALA A 272 -35.93 19.73 -7.10
CA ALA A 272 -35.70 21.12 -6.73
C ALA A 272 -37.02 21.86 -6.46
N GLU A 273 -38.11 21.61 -7.23
CA GLU A 273 -39.44 22.12 -6.97
C GLU A 273 -39.97 21.66 -5.61
N ASP A 274 -39.88 20.35 -5.33
CA ASP A 274 -40.31 19.77 -4.06
C ASP A 274 -39.54 20.38 -2.87
N ALA A 275 -38.24 20.62 -3.03
CA ALA A 275 -37.39 21.23 -2.00
C ALA A 275 -37.75 22.70 -1.74
N ILE A 276 -38.13 23.47 -2.77
CA ILE A 276 -38.64 24.85 -2.62
C ILE A 276 -39.97 24.83 -1.86
N ASP A 277 -40.88 23.94 -2.23
CA ASP A 277 -42.20 23.82 -1.56
C ASP A 277 -42.02 23.43 -0.09
N ALA A 278 -41.12 22.51 0.22
CA ALA A 278 -40.78 22.16 1.60
C ALA A 278 -40.21 23.35 2.39
N ALA A 279 -39.42 24.22 1.74
CA ALA A 279 -38.84 25.43 2.34
C ALA A 279 -39.74 26.64 2.39
N ALA A 280 -40.98 26.56 1.83
CA ALA A 280 -41.90 27.69 1.65
C ALA A 280 -42.14 28.51 2.91
N ALA A 281 -42.35 27.89 4.07
CA ALA A 281 -42.55 28.58 5.34
C ALA A 281 -41.29 29.41 5.78
N GLY A 282 -40.08 28.96 5.44
CA GLY A 282 -38.85 29.71 5.67
C GLY A 282 -38.71 30.91 4.73
N ILE A 283 -39.05 30.71 3.46
CA ILE A 283 -39.03 31.70 2.40
C ILE A 283 -40.02 32.83 2.73
N GLU A 284 -41.24 32.49 3.08
CA GLU A 284 -42.27 33.46 3.47
C GLU A 284 -41.89 34.25 4.72
N ARG A 285 -41.39 33.56 5.75
CA ARG A 285 -40.96 34.19 7.01
C ARG A 285 -39.88 35.24 6.83
N LEU A 286 -38.91 34.99 5.90
CA LEU A 286 -37.83 35.89 5.59
C LEU A 286 -38.16 36.88 4.45
N GLY A 287 -39.30 36.71 3.76
CA GLY A 287 -39.66 37.52 2.59
C GLY A 287 -38.65 37.37 1.44
N LEU A 288 -38.17 36.17 1.20
CA LEU A 288 -37.18 35.91 0.16
C LEU A 288 -37.79 35.93 -1.23
N ARG A 289 -37.04 36.43 -2.20
CA ARG A 289 -37.38 36.28 -3.63
C ARG A 289 -36.78 34.96 -4.12
N VAL A 290 -37.59 34.12 -4.72
CA VAL A 290 -37.15 32.87 -5.35
C VAL A 290 -37.13 33.07 -6.86
N ASP A 291 -36.00 32.77 -7.46
CA ASP A 291 -35.74 32.85 -8.90
C ASP A 291 -35.38 31.45 -9.38
N THR A 292 -36.15 30.85 -10.29
CA THR A 292 -36.01 29.48 -10.73
C THR A 292 -35.84 29.38 -12.24
N GLU A 293 -34.81 28.65 -12.66
CA GLU A 293 -34.55 28.25 -14.04
C GLU A 293 -34.37 26.72 -14.04
N LEU A 294 -35.49 25.99 -13.97
CA LEU A 294 -35.46 24.52 -13.80
C LEU A 294 -35.70 23.85 -15.15
N GLU A 295 -34.64 23.57 -15.86
CA GLU A 295 -34.67 22.75 -17.05
C GLU A 295 -34.58 21.25 -16.66
N PRO A 296 -35.23 20.34 -17.44
CA PRO A 296 -35.14 18.90 -17.19
C PRO A 296 -33.70 18.44 -17.05
N ALA A 297 -33.41 17.71 -15.97
CA ALA A 297 -32.06 17.24 -15.63
C ALA A 297 -32.12 15.79 -15.11
N GLU A 298 -32.45 14.88 -16.05
CA GLU A 298 -32.61 13.46 -15.76
C GLU A 298 -31.25 12.77 -15.52
N THR A 299 -31.17 12.03 -14.42
CA THR A 299 -29.99 11.22 -14.04
C THR A 299 -30.41 9.90 -13.42
N THR A 300 -29.44 9.00 -13.19
CA THR A 300 -29.66 7.76 -12.46
C THR A 300 -28.88 7.80 -11.15
N GLY A 301 -29.51 7.35 -10.06
CA GLY A 301 -28.90 7.35 -8.74
C GLY A 301 -29.85 6.87 -7.66
N ASP A 302 -29.43 6.99 -6.41
CA ASP A 302 -30.29 6.79 -5.25
C ASP A 302 -31.20 8.02 -5.08
N GLN A 303 -32.49 7.83 -5.37
CA GLN A 303 -33.47 8.90 -5.35
C GLN A 303 -33.52 9.60 -3.99
N LEU A 304 -33.55 8.84 -2.91
CA LEU A 304 -33.67 9.39 -1.56
C LEU A 304 -32.45 10.25 -1.19
N LEU A 305 -31.25 9.78 -1.56
CA LEU A 305 -30.03 10.53 -1.30
C LEU A 305 -29.94 11.81 -2.14
N LEU A 306 -30.33 11.77 -3.42
CA LEU A 306 -30.29 12.94 -4.30
C LEU A 306 -31.33 13.98 -3.88
N GLU A 307 -32.54 13.57 -3.56
CA GLU A 307 -33.58 14.47 -2.99
C GLU A 307 -33.09 15.11 -1.68
N GLN A 308 -32.47 14.33 -0.81
CA GLN A 308 -31.91 14.85 0.43
C GLN A 308 -30.74 15.82 0.22
N MET A 309 -29.90 15.57 -0.78
CA MET A 309 -28.84 16.51 -1.18
C MET A 309 -29.43 17.85 -1.60
N ILE A 310 -30.41 17.84 -2.50
CA ILE A 310 -31.07 19.03 -3.01
C ILE A 310 -31.77 19.78 -1.86
N GLY A 311 -32.52 19.05 -1.03
CA GLY A 311 -33.18 19.62 0.15
C GLY A 311 -32.23 20.32 1.11
N ASN A 312 -31.10 19.66 1.44
CA ASN A 312 -30.06 20.25 2.30
C ASN A 312 -29.45 21.53 1.71
N LEU A 313 -29.25 21.58 0.39
CA LEU A 313 -28.71 22.76 -0.29
C LEU A 313 -29.71 23.91 -0.31
N VAL A 314 -31.00 23.62 -0.57
CA VAL A 314 -32.09 24.62 -0.54
C VAL A 314 -32.33 25.14 0.88
N ASP A 315 -32.41 24.24 1.86
CA ASP A 315 -32.54 24.61 3.28
C ASP A 315 -31.41 25.52 3.74
N ASN A 316 -30.15 25.17 3.34
CA ASN A 316 -29.01 26.00 3.65
C ASN A 316 -29.11 27.40 3.06
N ALA A 317 -29.56 27.50 1.79
CA ALA A 317 -29.74 28.78 1.10
C ALA A 317 -30.82 29.66 1.74
N VAL A 318 -31.87 29.06 2.30
CA VAL A 318 -32.96 29.77 3.02
C VAL A 318 -32.52 30.11 4.45
N LEU A 319 -31.92 29.18 5.18
CA LEU A 319 -31.58 29.35 6.58
C LEU A 319 -30.46 30.41 6.80
N HIS A 320 -29.53 30.49 5.88
CA HIS A 320 -28.39 31.40 5.96
C HIS A 320 -28.60 32.70 5.16
N ASN A 321 -29.83 32.95 4.73
CA ASN A 321 -30.18 34.16 4.02
C ASN A 321 -30.49 35.36 4.96
N GLU A 322 -30.65 36.52 4.36
CA GLU A 322 -31.05 37.75 5.03
C GLU A 322 -32.51 38.09 4.72
N PRO A 323 -33.23 38.75 5.64
CA PRO A 323 -34.61 39.20 5.36
C PRO A 323 -34.71 40.08 4.10
N GLY A 324 -35.63 39.73 3.19
CA GLY A 324 -35.78 40.40 1.92
C GLY A 324 -34.74 40.03 0.85
N GLY A 325 -33.90 39.06 1.14
CA GLY A 325 -32.90 38.54 0.21
C GLY A 325 -33.47 37.73 -0.94
N TRP A 326 -32.64 36.95 -1.58
CA TRP A 326 -33.01 36.11 -2.71
C TRP A 326 -32.38 34.72 -2.68
N VAL A 327 -33.03 33.75 -3.32
CA VAL A 327 -32.51 32.41 -3.60
C VAL A 327 -32.73 32.14 -5.08
N ARG A 328 -31.73 31.63 -5.77
CA ARG A 328 -31.80 31.24 -7.17
C ARG A 328 -31.43 29.76 -7.31
N LEU A 329 -32.29 29.03 -8.05
CA LEU A 329 -32.09 27.63 -8.36
C LEU A 329 -32.01 27.43 -9.87
N ARG A 330 -31.13 26.59 -10.31
CA ARG A 330 -30.94 26.19 -11.70
C ARG A 330 -30.69 24.70 -11.82
N THR A 331 -31.35 24.09 -12.78
CA THR A 331 -31.09 22.73 -13.22
C THR A 331 -30.92 22.68 -14.71
N GLY A 332 -30.25 21.69 -15.24
CA GLY A 332 -30.10 21.47 -16.67
C GLY A 332 -29.02 20.47 -17.01
N ALA A 333 -28.76 20.32 -18.31
CA ALA A 333 -27.73 19.46 -18.85
C ALA A 333 -26.49 20.25 -19.27
N CYS A 334 -25.32 19.66 -19.10
CA CYS A 334 -24.03 20.17 -19.58
C CYS A 334 -23.20 19.05 -20.22
N ASP A 335 -22.07 19.39 -20.81
CA ASP A 335 -21.20 18.40 -21.46
C ASP A 335 -20.71 17.30 -20.49
N ALA A 336 -20.56 17.63 -19.21
CA ALA A 336 -20.10 16.71 -18.17
C ALA A 336 -21.22 15.85 -17.56
N GLY A 337 -22.49 16.17 -17.80
CA GLY A 337 -23.63 15.47 -17.22
C GLY A 337 -24.83 16.40 -17.00
N VAL A 338 -25.49 16.25 -15.85
CA VAL A 338 -26.54 17.14 -15.40
C VAL A 338 -26.10 17.95 -14.19
N TYR A 339 -26.64 19.13 -14.02
CA TYR A 339 -26.27 19.99 -12.91
C TYR A 339 -27.47 20.48 -12.11
N PHE A 340 -27.23 20.66 -10.81
CA PHE A 340 -28.07 21.44 -9.90
C PHE A 340 -27.23 22.57 -9.32
N GLN A 341 -27.73 23.79 -9.40
CA GLN A 341 -27.09 24.97 -8.83
C GLN A 341 -28.04 25.71 -7.93
N VAL A 342 -27.55 26.10 -6.74
CA VAL A 342 -28.27 26.97 -5.82
C VAL A 342 -27.40 28.14 -5.41
N ALA A 343 -27.90 29.33 -5.50
CA ALA A 343 -27.24 30.54 -5.07
C ALA A 343 -28.15 31.36 -4.17
N ASN A 344 -27.62 32.00 -3.16
CA ASN A 344 -28.38 32.80 -2.21
C ASN A 344 -27.65 34.09 -1.85
N SER A 345 -28.41 35.12 -1.51
CA SER A 345 -27.88 36.29 -0.81
C SER A 345 -27.58 35.96 0.65
N GLY A 346 -26.73 36.76 1.29
CA GLY A 346 -26.35 36.54 2.70
C GLY A 346 -25.07 37.25 3.07
N PRO A 347 -24.43 36.90 4.18
CA PRO A 347 -23.16 37.49 4.59
C PRO A 347 -22.05 37.15 3.61
N VAL A 348 -21.06 38.04 3.52
CA VAL A 348 -19.84 37.79 2.74
C VAL A 348 -19.04 36.64 3.37
N ILE A 349 -18.69 35.66 2.57
CA ILE A 349 -17.92 34.49 2.97
C ILE A 349 -16.55 34.57 2.29
N PRO A 350 -15.45 34.62 3.03
CA PRO A 350 -14.11 34.61 2.46
C PRO A 350 -13.81 33.30 1.72
N ASP A 351 -13.09 33.36 0.61
CA ASP A 351 -12.81 32.21 -0.25
C ASP A 351 -12.03 31.11 0.46
N ASP A 352 -11.17 31.46 1.40
CA ASP A 352 -10.40 30.50 2.22
C ASP A 352 -11.26 29.72 3.23
N VAL A 353 -12.44 30.25 3.55
CA VAL A 353 -13.41 29.61 4.47
C VAL A 353 -14.36 28.66 3.73
N VAL A 354 -14.67 28.93 2.47
CA VAL A 354 -15.65 28.15 1.69
C VAL A 354 -15.39 26.64 1.72
N PRO A 355 -14.16 26.13 1.50
CA PRO A 355 -13.91 24.68 1.57
C PRO A 355 -14.21 24.08 2.96
N THR A 356 -14.05 24.87 4.03
CA THR A 356 -14.26 24.38 5.40
C THR A 356 -15.75 24.25 5.75
N LEU A 357 -16.66 24.86 4.98
CA LEU A 357 -18.10 24.77 5.19
C LEU A 357 -18.68 23.37 4.93
N PHE A 358 -17.96 22.54 4.20
CA PHE A 358 -18.32 21.16 3.94
C PHE A 358 -17.86 20.18 5.03
N GLU A 359 -17.06 20.66 6.01
CA GLU A 359 -16.70 19.85 7.17
C GLU A 359 -17.93 19.63 8.07
N PRO A 360 -18.19 18.40 8.56
CA PRO A 360 -19.31 18.13 9.47
C PRO A 360 -19.27 19.01 10.72
N PHE A 361 -20.42 19.55 11.13
CA PHE A 361 -20.58 20.42 12.30
C PHE A 361 -19.90 21.80 12.18
N ARG A 362 -19.42 22.16 10.99
CA ARG A 362 -18.81 23.47 10.77
C ARG A 362 -19.88 24.58 10.68
N ARG A 363 -19.60 25.70 11.33
CA ARG A 363 -20.45 26.89 11.33
C ARG A 363 -19.57 28.13 11.23
N LEU A 364 -20.03 29.14 10.53
CA LEU A 364 -19.35 30.46 10.53
C LEU A 364 -19.42 31.07 11.93
N GLU A 365 -18.26 31.44 12.47
CA GLU A 365 -18.15 32.11 13.78
C GLU A 365 -18.80 33.51 13.71
N GLY A 366 -19.60 33.86 14.73
CA GLY A 366 -20.20 35.17 14.85
C GLY A 366 -21.74 35.24 14.95
N ARG A 367 -22.44 34.13 14.75
CA ARG A 367 -23.92 34.08 14.87
C ARG A 367 -24.37 33.24 16.08
N THR A 368 -24.02 33.70 17.27
CA THR A 368 -24.60 33.15 18.50
C THR A 368 -26.03 33.70 18.65
N GLY A 369 -27.01 33.01 18.04
CA GLY A 369 -28.38 33.33 18.42
C GLY A 369 -29.52 33.02 17.47
N ARG A 370 -29.34 32.73 16.19
CA ARG A 370 -30.49 32.63 15.27
C ARG A 370 -30.47 31.53 14.21
N SER A 371 -29.37 30.78 14.04
CA SER A 371 -29.38 29.67 13.06
C SER A 371 -29.67 28.35 13.76
N ASP A 372 -30.84 27.77 13.53
CA ASP A 372 -31.23 26.45 14.05
C ASP A 372 -30.50 25.28 13.38
N GLY A 373 -29.58 25.52 12.45
CA GLY A 373 -28.84 24.48 11.71
C GLY A 373 -27.78 23.77 12.55
N VAL A 374 -27.66 22.46 12.35
CA VAL A 374 -26.69 21.56 13.01
C VAL A 374 -25.30 21.65 12.39
N GLY A 375 -25.16 22.23 11.20
CA GLY A 375 -23.92 22.25 10.44
C GLY A 375 -23.58 20.92 9.75
N LEU A 376 -24.61 20.13 9.40
CA LEU A 376 -24.45 18.87 8.67
C LEU A 376 -24.94 18.95 7.21
N GLY A 377 -25.75 19.92 6.83
CA GLY A 377 -26.38 19.97 5.51
C GLY A 377 -25.39 19.94 4.35
N LEU A 378 -24.35 20.79 4.38
CA LEU A 378 -23.33 20.82 3.32
C LEU A 378 -22.43 19.59 3.31
N SER A 379 -22.12 19.01 4.47
CA SER A 379 -21.36 17.76 4.53
C SER A 379 -22.16 16.56 4.01
N ILE A 380 -23.47 16.52 4.22
CA ILE A 380 -24.35 15.52 3.62
C ILE A 380 -24.36 15.70 2.09
N ALA A 381 -24.53 16.92 1.60
CA ALA A 381 -24.51 17.19 0.17
C ALA A 381 -23.19 16.74 -0.48
N GLN A 382 -22.06 16.97 0.17
CA GLN A 382 -20.75 16.51 -0.29
C GLN A 382 -20.62 14.98 -0.29
N SER A 383 -21.11 14.30 0.76
CA SER A 383 -21.07 12.84 0.84
C SER A 383 -21.94 12.18 -0.22
N VAL A 384 -23.19 12.68 -0.41
CA VAL A 384 -24.08 12.18 -1.45
C VAL A 384 -23.50 12.41 -2.85
N ALA A 385 -22.94 13.60 -3.10
CA ALA A 385 -22.26 13.89 -4.36
C ALA A 385 -21.10 12.93 -4.62
N THR A 386 -20.29 12.62 -3.59
CA THR A 386 -19.17 11.69 -3.70
C THR A 386 -19.61 10.28 -4.09
N VAL A 387 -20.68 9.77 -3.50
CA VAL A 387 -21.27 8.45 -3.83
C VAL A 387 -21.73 8.37 -5.28
N HIS A 388 -22.30 9.47 -5.79
CA HIS A 388 -22.77 9.56 -7.18
C HIS A 388 -21.66 9.97 -8.17
N GLY A 389 -20.40 10.06 -7.73
CA GLY A 389 -19.28 10.52 -8.57
C GLY A 389 -19.44 11.97 -9.04
N ALA A 390 -20.30 12.75 -8.37
CA ALA A 390 -20.60 14.12 -8.73
C ALA A 390 -19.51 15.09 -8.24
N ALA A 391 -19.28 16.14 -9.02
CA ALA A 391 -18.37 17.23 -8.66
C ALA A 391 -19.16 18.35 -7.96
N VAL A 392 -18.72 18.73 -6.75
CA VAL A 392 -19.27 19.87 -6.03
C VAL A 392 -18.32 21.05 -6.14
N SER A 393 -18.85 22.20 -6.50
CA SER A 393 -18.11 23.47 -6.47
C SER A 393 -18.91 24.51 -5.68
N ALA A 394 -18.22 25.31 -4.88
CA ALA A 394 -18.84 26.39 -4.12
C ALA A 394 -18.00 27.66 -4.19
N ARG A 395 -18.64 28.82 -4.20
CA ARG A 395 -17.98 30.12 -4.23
C ARG A 395 -18.75 31.12 -3.36
N GLY A 396 -17.99 31.89 -2.57
CA GLY A 396 -18.56 33.09 -1.92
C GLY A 396 -18.91 34.14 -2.98
N GLN A 397 -20.07 34.77 -2.85
CA GLN A 397 -20.46 35.84 -3.76
C GLN A 397 -19.87 37.18 -3.27
N PRO A 398 -19.41 38.06 -4.18
CA PRO A 398 -18.86 39.36 -3.84
C PRO A 398 -19.79 40.26 -3.00
N ASP A 399 -21.07 40.19 -3.34
CA ASP A 399 -22.14 40.94 -2.65
C ASP A 399 -22.70 40.23 -1.42
N GLY A 400 -22.09 39.09 -1.05
CA GLY A 400 -22.48 38.23 0.04
C GLY A 400 -23.37 37.08 -0.37
N GLY A 401 -23.30 35.97 0.38
CA GLY A 401 -23.98 34.72 0.09
C GLY A 401 -23.06 33.65 -0.51
N LEU A 402 -23.67 32.56 -0.91
CA LEU A 402 -22.95 31.38 -1.40
C LEU A 402 -23.57 30.92 -2.73
N ASP A 403 -22.76 30.47 -3.65
CA ASP A 403 -23.14 29.81 -4.89
C ASP A 403 -22.58 28.41 -4.92
N ILE A 404 -23.45 27.40 -4.97
CA ILE A 404 -23.06 25.99 -4.94
C ILE A 404 -23.58 25.32 -6.20
N SER A 405 -22.72 24.63 -6.91
CA SER A 405 -23.07 23.83 -8.09
C SER A 405 -22.64 22.39 -7.90
N VAL A 406 -23.51 21.46 -8.17
CA VAL A 406 -23.29 20.02 -8.18
C VAL A 406 -23.46 19.52 -9.60
N VAL A 407 -22.48 18.83 -10.16
CA VAL A 407 -22.52 18.24 -11.51
C VAL A 407 -22.42 16.72 -11.36
N ILE A 408 -23.50 16.03 -11.75
CA ILE A 408 -23.58 14.56 -11.73
C ILE A 408 -23.20 14.05 -13.12
N PRO A 409 -22.21 13.17 -13.26
CA PRO A 409 -21.78 12.66 -14.56
C PRO A 409 -22.90 11.83 -15.21
N ARG A 410 -22.94 11.81 -16.54
CA ARG A 410 -23.80 10.86 -17.25
C ARG A 410 -23.31 9.44 -17.00
N SER A 411 -24.21 8.57 -16.57
CA SER A 411 -23.97 7.12 -16.38
C SER A 411 -23.72 6.42 -17.71
#